data_a2784aef180511ca2e453fe1765a4680
#
_entry.id   a2784aef180511ca2e453fe1765a4680
#
_cell.length_a   1.000
_cell.length_b   1.000
_cell.length_c   1.000
_cell.angle_alpha   90.00
_cell.angle_beta   90.00
_cell.angle_gamma   90.00
#
_symmetry.space_group_name_H-M   'P 1'
#
loop_
_entity.id
_entity.type
_entity.pdbx_description
1 polymer ?
#
loop_
_entity_poly.entity_id
_entity_poly.type
_entity_poly.pdbx_seq_one_letter_code
_entity_poly.pdbx_strand_id
1 'polypeptide(L)'
;LAVVPDAKFYLAGRNFPDEIKSLKQQGVYIVGEVEDAKQFIQSHAVSIVPLFAGSGMRVKIVEAMAWGRAIISTSIGAESLAYTHQKDILIADTASDFASAIIAVLQSAETRKKLGENAQLLIAEKYDNRKISSAIIEFVNSRP
;
A
#
# COMPACT_ATOMS: atom_id res chain seq x y z
N LEU A 1 -13.08 -3.85 14.87
CA LEU A 1 -14.06 -2.74 14.77
C LEU A 1 -14.52 -2.18 16.10
N ALA A 2 -14.41 -2.95 17.23
CA ALA A 2 -14.78 -2.43 18.55
C ALA A 2 -14.01 -1.15 18.97
N VAL A 3 -12.79 -0.95 18.46
CA VAL A 3 -11.92 0.20 18.80
C VAL A 3 -12.10 1.38 17.85
N VAL A 4 -12.51 1.12 16.59
CA VAL A 4 -12.82 2.14 15.57
C VAL A 4 -14.14 1.76 14.90
N PRO A 5 -15.30 2.06 15.53
CA PRO A 5 -16.61 1.56 15.09
C PRO A 5 -17.01 2.06 13.70
N ASP A 6 -16.56 3.24 13.29
CA ASP A 6 -16.87 3.83 11.98
C ASP A 6 -15.87 3.44 10.87
N ALA A 7 -14.92 2.55 11.17
CA ALA A 7 -13.98 2.09 10.16
C ALA A 7 -14.68 1.32 9.05
N LYS A 8 -14.38 1.67 7.81
CA LYS A 8 -14.90 1.02 6.60
C LYS A 8 -13.76 0.42 5.81
N PHE A 9 -13.97 -0.79 5.34
CA PHE A 9 -13.02 -1.51 4.51
C PHE A 9 -13.59 -1.70 3.10
N TYR A 10 -12.85 -1.24 2.11
CA TYR A 10 -13.24 -1.30 0.70
C TYR A 10 -12.31 -2.24 -0.06
N LEU A 11 -12.90 -3.19 -0.79
CA LEU A 11 -12.18 -4.06 -1.71
C LEU A 11 -12.56 -3.69 -3.14
N ALA A 12 -11.55 -3.21 -3.91
CA ALA A 12 -11.69 -2.93 -5.33
C ALA A 12 -10.80 -3.87 -6.15
N GLY A 13 -11.29 -4.36 -7.26
CA GLY A 13 -10.57 -5.26 -8.16
C GLY A 13 -11.48 -6.08 -9.04
N ARG A 14 -10.85 -6.91 -9.87
CA ARG A 14 -11.52 -7.83 -10.80
C ARG A 14 -11.50 -9.26 -10.27
N ASN A 15 -12.43 -10.07 -10.74
CA ASN A 15 -12.43 -11.51 -10.57
C ASN A 15 -12.33 -11.98 -9.10
N PHE A 16 -13.05 -11.31 -8.19
CA PHE A 16 -13.14 -11.79 -6.81
C PHE A 16 -13.72 -13.20 -6.77
N PRO A 17 -13.14 -14.12 -5.97
CA PRO A 17 -13.77 -15.40 -5.65
C PRO A 17 -15.16 -15.20 -5.02
N ASP A 18 -16.02 -16.19 -5.14
CA ASP A 18 -17.40 -16.08 -4.65
C ASP A 18 -17.46 -15.95 -3.11
N GLU A 19 -16.50 -16.51 -2.40
CA GLU A 19 -16.32 -16.34 -0.96
C GLU A 19 -16.11 -14.87 -0.58
N ILE A 20 -15.35 -14.13 -1.40
CA ILE A 20 -15.14 -12.68 -1.19
C ILE A 20 -16.37 -11.89 -1.58
N LYS A 21 -17.01 -12.21 -2.72
CA LYS A 21 -18.25 -11.52 -3.15
C LYS A 21 -19.40 -11.69 -2.17
N SER A 22 -19.43 -12.83 -1.47
CA SER A 22 -20.46 -13.17 -0.47
C SER A 22 -20.19 -12.59 0.92
N LEU A 23 -19.05 -11.93 1.15
CA LEU A 23 -18.75 -11.31 2.44
C LEU A 23 -19.80 -10.23 2.78
N LYS A 24 -20.61 -10.52 3.79
CA LYS A 24 -21.64 -9.61 4.34
C LYS A 24 -21.28 -9.24 5.77
N GLN A 25 -20.16 -8.56 5.95
CA GLN A 25 -19.76 -8.04 7.26
C GLN A 25 -20.04 -6.53 7.31
N GLN A 26 -20.51 -6.08 8.46
CA GLN A 26 -20.69 -4.65 8.71
C GLN A 26 -19.35 -3.91 8.53
N GLY A 27 -19.34 -2.85 7.74
CA GLY A 27 -18.14 -2.07 7.45
C GLY A 27 -17.26 -2.63 6.33
N VAL A 28 -17.62 -3.73 5.68
CA VAL A 28 -16.92 -4.29 4.52
C VAL A 28 -17.73 -4.05 3.24
N TYR A 29 -17.08 -3.45 2.24
CA TYR A 29 -17.68 -3.07 0.96
C TYR A 29 -16.89 -3.68 -0.20
N ILE A 30 -17.53 -4.52 -0.99
CA ILE A 30 -16.97 -5.07 -2.22
C ILE A 30 -17.38 -4.14 -3.36
N VAL A 31 -16.45 -3.32 -3.83
CA VAL A 31 -16.71 -2.29 -4.85
C VAL A 31 -16.63 -2.86 -6.27
N GLY A 32 -15.84 -3.92 -6.47
CA GLY A 32 -15.58 -4.44 -7.80
C GLY A 32 -14.53 -3.61 -8.55
N GLU A 33 -14.65 -3.55 -9.87
CA GLU A 33 -13.74 -2.78 -10.72
C GLU A 33 -14.00 -1.28 -10.57
N VAL A 34 -12.92 -0.51 -10.49
CA VAL A 34 -12.94 0.96 -10.44
C VAL A 34 -12.30 1.53 -11.70
N GLU A 35 -12.87 2.58 -12.25
CA GLU A 35 -12.35 3.24 -13.47
C GLU A 35 -11.02 3.94 -13.21
N ASP A 36 -10.91 4.64 -12.08
CA ASP A 36 -9.71 5.36 -11.66
C ASP A 36 -9.19 4.83 -10.31
N ALA A 37 -8.18 3.96 -10.40
CA ALA A 37 -7.53 3.40 -9.22
C ALA A 37 -6.82 4.46 -8.36
N LYS A 38 -6.29 5.52 -8.98
CA LYS A 38 -5.64 6.62 -8.26
C LYS A 38 -6.66 7.38 -7.42
N GLN A 39 -7.76 7.80 -8.03
CA GLN A 39 -8.83 8.50 -7.33
C GLN A 39 -9.39 7.61 -6.20
N PHE A 40 -9.62 6.34 -6.47
CA PHE A 40 -10.08 5.39 -5.46
C PHE A 40 -9.12 5.31 -4.27
N ILE A 41 -7.83 5.08 -4.50
CA ILE A 41 -6.83 5.00 -3.43
C ILE A 41 -6.71 6.33 -2.69
N GLN A 42 -6.72 7.46 -3.39
CA GLN A 42 -6.62 8.77 -2.78
C GLN A 42 -7.86 9.18 -1.96
N SER A 43 -9.01 8.62 -2.22
CA SER A 43 -10.23 8.87 -1.45
C SER A 43 -10.29 8.12 -0.10
N HIS A 44 -9.36 7.19 0.14
CA HIS A 44 -9.32 6.37 1.36
C HIS A 44 -8.16 6.78 2.26
N ALA A 45 -8.30 6.58 3.58
CA ALA A 45 -7.35 7.02 4.59
C ALA A 45 -6.03 6.24 4.56
N VAL A 46 -6.08 4.94 4.27
CA VAL A 46 -4.96 4.01 4.31
C VAL A 46 -5.17 2.91 3.28
N SER A 47 -4.07 2.44 2.68
CA SER A 47 -4.08 1.24 1.84
C SER A 47 -3.47 0.07 2.59
N ILE A 48 -4.10 -1.09 2.50
CA ILE A 48 -3.62 -2.30 3.16
C ILE A 48 -3.29 -3.40 2.16
N VAL A 49 -2.22 -4.16 2.41
CA VAL A 49 -1.74 -5.24 1.53
C VAL A 49 -1.42 -6.47 2.38
N PRO A 50 -2.43 -7.22 2.84
CA PRO A 50 -2.29 -8.40 3.70
C PRO A 50 -1.94 -9.65 2.89
N LEU A 51 -0.78 -9.67 2.23
CA LEU A 51 -0.31 -10.82 1.46
C LEU A 51 0.55 -11.74 2.31
N PHE A 52 0.17 -12.99 2.42
CA PHE A 52 0.90 -14.01 3.18
C PHE A 52 1.62 -15.03 2.28
N ALA A 53 1.46 -14.92 0.96
CA ALA A 53 2.14 -15.73 -0.02
C ALA A 53 2.32 -14.97 -1.34
N GLY A 54 3.35 -15.32 -2.10
CA GLY A 54 3.66 -14.73 -3.39
C GLY A 54 5.09 -14.16 -3.42
N SER A 55 5.53 -13.71 -4.58
CA SER A 55 6.86 -13.13 -4.81
C SER A 55 6.79 -11.94 -5.76
N GLY A 56 7.86 -11.14 -5.78
CA GLY A 56 8.04 -10.02 -6.69
C GLY A 56 7.41 -8.70 -6.22
N MET A 57 7.80 -7.63 -6.88
CA MET A 57 7.37 -6.26 -6.55
C MET A 57 5.87 -6.05 -6.76
N ARG A 58 5.21 -5.52 -5.77
CA ARG A 58 3.79 -5.15 -5.82
C ARG A 58 3.63 -3.73 -6.36
N VAL A 59 3.43 -3.60 -7.66
CA VAL A 59 3.26 -2.31 -8.35
C VAL A 59 2.22 -1.44 -7.65
N LYS A 60 1.12 -2.02 -7.17
CA LYS A 60 0.06 -1.29 -6.44
C LYS A 60 0.56 -0.63 -5.14
N ILE A 61 1.57 -1.19 -4.47
CA ILE A 61 2.19 -0.53 -3.31
C ILE A 61 2.99 0.68 -3.78
N VAL A 62 3.82 0.51 -4.82
CA VAL A 62 4.62 1.59 -5.41
C VAL A 62 3.73 2.75 -5.87
N GLU A 63 2.63 2.45 -6.55
CA GLU A 63 1.65 3.45 -6.99
C GLU A 63 1.01 4.18 -5.80
N ALA A 64 0.52 3.46 -4.80
CA ALA A 64 -0.11 4.07 -3.63
C ALA A 64 0.89 4.92 -2.82
N MET A 65 2.14 4.49 -2.69
CA MET A 65 3.23 5.27 -2.11
C MET A 65 3.52 6.54 -2.93
N ALA A 66 3.60 6.43 -4.26
CA ALA A 66 3.77 7.58 -5.14
C ALA A 66 2.63 8.61 -5.01
N TRP A 67 1.45 8.16 -4.67
CA TRP A 67 0.28 9.03 -4.43
C TRP A 67 0.18 9.53 -2.98
N GLY A 68 1.21 9.30 -2.17
CA GLY A 68 1.30 9.79 -0.80
C GLY A 68 0.36 9.10 0.17
N ARG A 69 0.01 7.84 -0.06
CA ARG A 69 -0.84 7.07 0.86
C ARG A 69 -0.03 6.36 1.92
N ALA A 70 -0.54 6.36 3.15
CA ALA A 70 -0.05 5.48 4.19
C ALA A 70 -0.35 4.03 3.83
N ILE A 71 0.67 3.17 3.92
CA ILE A 71 0.57 1.75 3.59
C ILE A 71 0.81 0.91 4.83
N ILE A 72 -0.02 -0.12 4.99
CA ILE A 72 0.22 -1.22 5.92
C ILE A 72 0.32 -2.50 5.10
N SER A 73 1.41 -3.23 5.23
CA SER A 73 1.67 -4.45 4.46
C SER A 73 2.28 -5.52 5.35
N THR A 74 2.22 -6.77 4.89
CA THR A 74 3.10 -7.81 5.40
C THR A 74 4.51 -7.65 4.81
N SER A 75 5.51 -8.29 5.42
CA SER A 75 6.88 -8.34 4.88
C SER A 75 6.89 -8.97 3.47
N ILE A 76 6.08 -10.01 3.24
CA ILE A 76 5.91 -10.63 1.91
C ILE A 76 5.25 -9.65 0.92
N GLY A 77 4.26 -8.88 1.36
CA GLY A 77 3.60 -7.88 0.52
C GLY A 77 4.53 -6.76 0.09
N ALA A 78 5.46 -6.36 0.95
CA ALA A 78 6.45 -5.32 0.70
C ALA A 78 7.81 -5.86 0.20
N GLU A 79 7.91 -7.15 -0.10
CA GLU A 79 9.11 -7.76 -0.67
C GLU A 79 9.59 -6.97 -1.91
N SER A 80 10.89 -6.86 -2.07
CA SER A 80 11.55 -6.11 -3.17
C SER A 80 11.41 -4.59 -3.12
N LEU A 81 10.82 -4.02 -2.05
CA LEU A 81 10.83 -2.58 -1.81
C LEU A 81 11.95 -2.20 -0.85
N ALA A 82 12.65 -1.11 -1.16
CA ALA A 82 13.69 -0.55 -0.28
C ALA A 82 13.08 0.34 0.80
N TYR A 83 12.17 -0.20 1.61
CA TYR A 83 11.45 0.54 2.64
C TYR A 83 12.17 0.59 3.99
N THR A 84 11.72 1.51 4.84
CA THR A 84 12.04 1.56 6.26
C THR A 84 10.74 1.47 7.06
N HIS A 85 10.60 0.39 7.86
CA HIS A 85 9.44 0.20 8.73
C HIS A 85 9.22 1.40 9.65
N GLN A 86 7.97 1.80 9.87
CA GLN A 86 7.51 2.96 10.66
C GLN A 86 7.92 4.34 10.11
N LYS A 87 8.70 4.41 9.05
CA LYS A 87 9.07 5.65 8.39
C LYS A 87 8.21 5.91 7.15
N ASP A 88 8.22 5.00 6.20
CA ASP A 88 7.55 5.13 4.91
C ASP A 88 6.49 4.04 4.63
N ILE A 89 6.47 2.99 5.46
CA ILE A 89 5.48 1.91 5.44
C ILE A 89 5.37 1.29 6.84
N LEU A 90 4.21 0.74 7.18
CA LEU A 90 4.05 -0.12 8.35
C LEU A 90 4.04 -1.59 7.93
N ILE A 91 4.89 -2.39 8.56
CA ILE A 91 4.94 -3.83 8.34
C ILE A 91 4.30 -4.54 9.53
N ALA A 92 3.39 -5.45 9.23
CA ALA A 92 2.68 -6.28 10.21
C ALA A 92 2.46 -7.67 9.61
N ASP A 93 3.01 -8.69 10.23
CA ASP A 93 3.00 -10.07 9.71
C ASP A 93 1.98 -10.98 10.40
N THR A 94 1.37 -10.50 11.48
CA THR A 94 0.27 -11.20 12.15
C THR A 94 -1.04 -10.44 12.06
N ALA A 95 -2.17 -11.13 12.16
CA ALA A 95 -3.49 -10.49 12.16
C ALA A 95 -3.63 -9.47 13.32
N SER A 96 -3.05 -9.75 14.48
CA SER A 96 -3.06 -8.85 15.64
C SER A 96 -2.28 -7.58 15.38
N ASP A 97 -1.05 -7.71 14.84
CA ASP A 97 -0.20 -6.56 14.53
C ASP A 97 -0.81 -5.72 13.41
N PHE A 98 -1.41 -6.39 12.42
CA PHE A 98 -2.09 -5.73 11.31
C PHE A 98 -3.28 -4.90 11.80
N ALA A 99 -4.11 -5.47 12.69
CA ALA A 99 -5.21 -4.76 13.32
C ALA A 99 -4.72 -3.56 14.16
N SER A 100 -3.67 -3.75 14.95
CA SER A 100 -3.07 -2.69 15.77
C SER A 100 -2.52 -1.55 14.91
N ALA A 101 -1.84 -1.87 13.82
CA ALA A 101 -1.32 -0.89 12.87
C ALA A 101 -2.45 -0.10 12.19
N ILE A 102 -3.53 -0.76 11.77
CA ILE A 102 -4.71 -0.10 11.19
C ILE A 102 -5.33 0.88 12.20
N ILE A 103 -5.55 0.45 13.43
CA ILE A 103 -6.14 1.28 14.49
C ILE A 103 -5.28 2.52 14.72
N ALA A 104 -3.98 2.35 14.91
CA ALA A 104 -3.04 3.45 15.14
C ALA A 104 -3.06 4.48 14.00
N VAL A 105 -3.04 4.00 12.75
CA VAL A 105 -3.06 4.86 11.57
C VAL A 105 -4.42 5.56 11.39
N LEU A 106 -5.53 4.89 11.68
CA LEU A 106 -6.85 5.50 11.58
C LEU A 106 -7.08 6.59 12.65
N GLN A 107 -6.52 6.42 13.83
CA GLN A 107 -6.65 7.36 14.94
C GLN A 107 -5.74 8.60 14.82
N SER A 108 -4.70 8.58 13.97
CA SER A 108 -3.74 9.68 13.83
C SER A 108 -3.63 10.18 12.40
N ALA A 109 -4.25 11.32 12.12
CA ALA A 109 -4.10 12.00 10.83
C ALA A 109 -2.65 12.43 10.56
N GLU A 110 -1.92 12.81 11.61
CA GLU A 110 -0.50 13.19 11.52
C GLU A 110 0.36 12.00 11.10
N THR A 111 0.16 10.84 11.74
CA THR A 111 0.86 9.59 11.38
C THR A 111 0.60 9.21 9.93
N ARG A 112 -0.67 9.28 9.48
CA ARG A 112 -1.03 9.01 8.08
C ARG A 112 -0.31 9.94 7.12
N LYS A 113 -0.31 11.24 7.42
CA LYS A 113 0.34 12.25 6.59
C LYS A 113 1.84 12.00 6.50
N LYS A 114 2.50 11.81 7.64
CA LYS A 114 3.95 11.57 7.72
C LYS A 114 4.38 10.30 6.97
N LEU A 115 3.66 9.20 7.16
CA LEU A 115 3.92 7.96 6.41
C LEU A 115 3.75 8.17 4.90
N GLY A 116 2.69 8.83 4.46
CA GLY A 116 2.44 9.10 3.05
C GLY A 116 3.48 10.01 2.41
N GLU A 117 3.89 11.08 3.09
CA GLU A 117 4.95 11.98 2.62
C GLU A 117 6.30 11.27 2.49
N ASN A 118 6.69 10.48 3.49
CA ASN A 118 7.92 9.70 3.44
C ASN A 118 7.88 8.62 2.35
N ALA A 119 6.74 7.95 2.18
CA ALA A 119 6.53 6.99 1.11
C ALA A 119 6.73 7.64 -0.27
N GLN A 120 6.16 8.82 -0.48
CA GLN A 120 6.29 9.57 -1.73
C GLN A 120 7.73 9.98 -2.00
N LEU A 121 8.47 10.43 -0.98
CA LEU A 121 9.90 10.75 -1.09
C LEU A 121 10.72 9.53 -1.46
N LEU A 122 10.47 8.37 -0.83
CA LEU A 122 11.14 7.12 -1.17
C LEU A 122 10.95 6.73 -2.64
N ILE A 123 9.71 6.83 -3.15
CA ILE A 123 9.43 6.51 -4.55
C ILE A 123 10.12 7.48 -5.49
N ALA A 124 10.07 8.79 -5.22
CA ALA A 124 10.75 9.80 -6.04
C ALA A 124 12.28 9.63 -6.04
N GLU A 125 12.84 9.11 -4.95
CA GLU A 125 14.29 8.86 -4.86
C GLU A 125 14.71 7.59 -5.60
N LYS A 126 14.02 6.46 -5.37
CA LYS A 126 14.49 5.12 -5.76
C LYS A 126 13.76 4.49 -6.95
N TYR A 127 12.55 4.96 -7.26
CA TYR A 127 11.67 4.33 -8.25
C TYR A 127 11.24 5.29 -9.37
N ASP A 128 11.88 6.46 -9.52
CA ASP A 128 11.63 7.35 -10.65
C ASP A 128 12.20 6.72 -11.93
N ASN A 129 11.33 6.44 -12.89
CA ASN A 129 11.70 5.81 -14.16
C ASN A 129 12.76 6.59 -14.93
N ARG A 130 12.79 7.93 -14.82
CA ARG A 130 13.80 8.77 -15.49
C ARG A 130 15.17 8.52 -14.89
N LYS A 131 15.28 8.45 -13.56
CA LYS A 131 16.54 8.16 -12.86
C LYS A 131 17.03 6.75 -13.20
N ILE A 132 16.13 5.76 -13.19
CA ILE A 132 16.47 4.38 -13.53
C ILE A 132 16.96 4.29 -14.98
N SER A 133 16.24 4.91 -15.93
CA SER A 133 16.63 4.93 -17.34
C SER A 133 17.98 5.61 -17.56
N SER A 134 18.23 6.74 -16.90
CA SER A 134 19.53 7.44 -16.99
C SER A 134 20.67 6.58 -16.46
N ALA A 135 20.48 5.92 -15.31
CA ALA A 135 21.49 5.02 -14.74
C ALA A 135 21.79 3.82 -15.65
N ILE A 136 20.77 3.26 -16.30
CA ILE A 136 20.95 2.16 -17.29
C ILE A 136 21.78 2.65 -18.51
N ILE A 137 21.44 3.80 -19.05
CA ILE A 137 22.15 4.39 -20.19
C ILE A 137 23.62 4.66 -19.83
N GLU A 138 23.86 5.25 -18.66
CA GLU A 138 25.21 5.50 -18.16
C GLU A 138 26.01 4.20 -18.01
N PHE A 139 25.41 3.19 -17.42
CA PHE A 139 26.02 1.87 -17.25
C PHE A 139 26.37 1.21 -18.60
N VAL A 140 25.50 1.28 -19.58
CA VAL A 140 25.75 0.74 -20.93
C VAL A 140 26.90 1.49 -21.61
N ASN A 141 26.91 2.83 -21.52
CA ASN A 141 27.92 3.67 -22.16
C ASN A 141 29.29 3.62 -21.46
N SER A 142 29.35 3.19 -20.18
CA SER A 142 30.60 3.06 -19.42
C SER A 142 31.35 1.74 -19.64
N ARG A 143 30.75 0.82 -20.39
CA ARG A 143 31.44 -0.45 -20.75
C ARG A 143 32.27 -0.23 -22.00
N PRO A 144 33.58 -0.62 -21.97
CA PRO A 144 34.46 -0.59 -23.13
C PRO A 144 34.02 -1.58 -24.23
#